data_6e03cb043dbb11286c2c7414c0f1d19d
#
_entry.id   6e03cb043dbb11286c2c7414c0f1d19d
#
_cell.length_a   1.000
_cell.length_b   1.000
_cell.length_c   1.000
_cell.angle_alpha   90.00
_cell.angle_beta   90.00
_cell.angle_gamma   90.00
#
_symmetry.space_group_name_H-M   'P 1'
#
loop_
_entity.id
_entity.type
_entity.pdbx_description
1 polymer ?
#
loop_
_entity_poly.entity_id
_entity_poly.type
_entity_poly.pdbx_seq_one_letter_code
_entity_poly.pdbx_strand_id
1 'polypeptide(L)'
;SAMYDMSDSIRNHYQGDYYTPEQREKVKEHLAVMRDKEAKEGQAIPGSHELAVDAQGHVISHDTMFPDKLPADANSVVKGFYDYYVGRAYHPRSINSNTLAWDSTTPYGFFNFSLMEHIDEISPRPVLLITGEKAHSKYFADAAYAKLKAPKREIVVPGATHTDLYDQMDKIPFADLVQFFDDALK
;
A
#
# COMPACT_ATOMS: atom_id res chain seq x y z
N SER A 1 3.32 9.77 -1.32
CA SER A 1 2.61 8.86 -0.39
C SER A 1 3.07 7.44 -0.60
N ALA A 2 3.24 6.69 0.47
CA ALA A 2 3.64 5.30 0.41
C ALA A 2 3.00 4.51 1.56
N MET A 3 2.85 3.21 1.37
CA MET A 3 2.45 2.28 2.43
C MET A 3 3.73 1.65 2.97
N TYR A 4 4.27 2.21 4.04
CA TYR A 4 5.60 1.83 4.56
C TYR A 4 5.58 0.52 5.37
N ASP A 5 4.45 0.19 5.97
CA ASP A 5 4.34 -1.00 6.81
C ASP A 5 3.21 -1.91 6.32
N MET A 6 3.53 -2.75 5.35
CA MET A 6 2.58 -3.72 4.80
C MET A 6 2.16 -4.77 5.83
N SER A 7 2.99 -5.02 6.85
CA SER A 7 2.58 -5.93 7.92
C SER A 7 1.44 -5.34 8.75
N ASP A 8 1.45 -4.03 8.97
CA ASP A 8 0.34 -3.33 9.61
C ASP A 8 -0.93 -3.38 8.76
N SER A 9 -0.80 -3.12 7.45
CA SER A 9 -1.94 -3.21 6.51
C SER A 9 -2.60 -4.59 6.54
N ILE A 10 -1.79 -5.66 6.48
CA ILE A 10 -2.29 -7.03 6.47
C ILE A 10 -2.85 -7.46 7.82
N ARG A 11 -2.24 -7.00 8.94
CA ARG A 11 -2.68 -7.38 10.28
C ARG A 11 -3.87 -6.57 10.77
N ASN A 12 -3.84 -5.26 10.52
CA ASN A 12 -4.70 -4.27 11.15
C ASN A 12 -5.55 -3.47 10.16
N HIS A 13 -5.47 -3.76 8.87
CA HIS A 13 -6.25 -3.14 7.81
C HIS A 13 -6.37 -1.61 7.96
N TYR A 14 -5.24 -0.92 7.78
CA TYR A 14 -5.20 0.54 7.79
C TYR A 14 -5.77 1.18 9.07
N GLN A 15 -5.18 0.86 10.21
CA GLN A 15 -5.56 1.32 11.57
C GLN A 15 -6.78 0.62 12.18
N GLY A 16 -7.28 -0.44 11.59
CA GLY A 16 -8.47 -1.11 12.10
C GLY A 16 -8.20 -2.41 12.81
N ASP A 17 -9.23 -2.92 13.45
CA ASP A 17 -9.30 -4.25 14.05
C ASP A 17 -9.71 -5.27 12.98
N TYR A 18 -8.86 -5.45 11.97
CA TYR A 18 -9.32 -6.20 10.82
C TYR A 18 -9.34 -7.70 11.04
N TYR A 19 -8.21 -8.26 11.50
CA TYR A 19 -8.16 -9.68 11.77
C TYR A 19 -7.90 -9.95 13.25
N THR A 20 -8.77 -10.74 13.88
CA THR A 20 -8.42 -11.35 15.15
C THR A 20 -7.23 -12.31 14.97
N PRO A 21 -6.56 -12.73 16.05
CA PRO A 21 -5.51 -13.74 15.95
C PRO A 21 -5.98 -15.01 15.24
N GLU A 22 -7.20 -15.48 15.52
CA GLU A 22 -7.81 -16.67 14.92
C GLU A 22 -8.08 -16.47 13.45
N GLN A 23 -8.58 -15.29 13.04
CA GLN A 23 -8.80 -14.95 11.64
C GLN A 23 -7.47 -14.90 10.87
N ARG A 24 -6.40 -14.36 11.48
CA ARG A 24 -5.06 -14.38 10.85
C ARG A 24 -4.55 -15.79 10.59
N GLU A 25 -4.79 -16.74 11.48
CA GLU A 25 -4.42 -18.14 11.23
C GLU A 25 -5.19 -18.71 10.02
N LYS A 26 -6.49 -18.45 9.91
CA LYS A 26 -7.30 -18.88 8.77
C LYS A 26 -6.86 -18.25 7.45
N VAL A 27 -6.50 -16.97 7.47
CA VAL A 27 -5.92 -16.30 6.31
C VAL A 27 -4.59 -16.95 5.90
N LYS A 28 -3.71 -17.27 6.85
CA LYS A 28 -2.45 -17.96 6.58
C LYS A 28 -2.67 -19.38 6.02
N GLU A 29 -3.65 -20.12 6.55
CA GLU A 29 -4.05 -21.44 5.99
C GLU A 29 -4.48 -21.30 4.52
N HIS A 30 -5.33 -20.33 4.21
CA HIS A 30 -5.76 -20.06 2.83
C HIS A 30 -4.59 -19.72 1.92
N LEU A 31 -3.70 -18.82 2.35
CA LEU A 31 -2.53 -18.41 1.56
C LEU A 31 -1.55 -19.56 1.33
N ALA A 32 -1.42 -20.50 2.29
CA ALA A 32 -0.63 -21.71 2.11
C ALA A 32 -1.23 -22.61 1.01
N VAL A 33 -2.56 -22.75 0.97
CA VAL A 33 -3.25 -23.50 -0.09
C VAL A 33 -3.04 -22.82 -1.46
N MET A 34 -3.11 -21.48 -1.51
CA MET A 34 -2.86 -20.74 -2.76
C MET A 34 -1.42 -20.94 -3.25
N ARG A 35 -0.43 -20.89 -2.36
CA ARG A 35 0.97 -21.17 -2.70
C ARG A 35 1.16 -22.56 -3.29
N ASP A 36 0.53 -23.57 -2.69
CA ASP A 36 0.61 -24.95 -3.21
C ASP A 36 -0.06 -25.07 -4.58
N LYS A 37 -1.13 -24.32 -4.82
CA LYS A 37 -1.81 -24.25 -6.11
C LYS A 37 -0.91 -23.61 -7.17
N GLU A 38 -0.32 -22.46 -6.90
CA GLU A 38 0.62 -21.77 -7.78
C GLU A 38 1.82 -22.66 -8.13
N ALA A 39 2.37 -23.37 -7.13
CA ALA A 39 3.47 -24.28 -7.36
C ALA A 39 3.09 -25.46 -8.28
N LYS A 40 1.86 -25.98 -8.19
CA LYS A 40 1.36 -27.05 -9.06
C LYS A 40 1.07 -26.54 -10.48
N GLU A 41 0.53 -25.35 -10.61
CA GLU A 41 0.19 -24.74 -11.90
C GLU A 41 1.40 -24.14 -12.61
N GLY A 42 2.49 -23.88 -11.89
CA GLY A 42 3.71 -23.29 -12.42
C GLY A 42 3.56 -21.82 -12.80
N GLN A 43 2.56 -21.14 -12.26
CA GLN A 43 2.29 -19.72 -12.53
C GLN A 43 1.67 -19.02 -11.32
N ALA A 44 1.90 -17.71 -11.21
CA ALA A 44 1.24 -16.87 -10.23
C ALA A 44 -0.26 -16.76 -10.50
N ILE A 45 -1.05 -16.72 -9.44
CA ILE A 45 -2.50 -16.53 -9.51
C ILE A 45 -2.80 -15.09 -9.08
N PRO A 46 -3.40 -14.26 -9.94
CA PRO A 46 -3.77 -12.89 -9.55
C PRO A 46 -4.78 -12.88 -8.40
N GLY A 47 -4.57 -12.00 -7.45
CA GLY A 47 -5.46 -11.81 -6.31
C GLY A 47 -5.29 -10.43 -5.68
N SER A 48 -5.97 -10.19 -4.57
CA SER A 48 -5.81 -8.98 -3.76
C SER A 48 -4.80 -9.22 -2.63
N HIS A 49 -4.15 -8.15 -2.18
CA HIS A 49 -3.41 -8.18 -0.91
C HIS A 49 -4.35 -7.99 0.30
N GLU A 50 -5.59 -7.63 0.06
CA GLU A 50 -6.64 -7.53 1.06
C GLU A 50 -7.62 -8.69 0.88
N LEU A 51 -7.71 -9.55 1.87
CA LEU A 51 -8.62 -10.69 1.84
C LEU A 51 -9.86 -10.39 2.67
N ALA A 52 -11.03 -10.48 2.05
CA ALA A 52 -12.28 -10.42 2.79
C ALA A 52 -12.50 -11.73 3.55
N VAL A 53 -12.82 -11.63 4.83
CA VAL A 53 -13.08 -12.78 5.70
C VAL A 53 -14.43 -12.64 6.39
N ASP A 54 -15.06 -13.78 6.70
CA ASP A 54 -16.24 -13.82 7.56
C ASP A 54 -15.87 -13.70 9.05
N ALA A 55 -16.88 -13.68 9.91
CA ALA A 55 -16.68 -13.58 11.36
C ALA A 55 -15.88 -14.76 11.94
N GLN A 56 -15.82 -15.89 11.26
CA GLN A 56 -15.07 -17.09 11.66
C GLN A 56 -13.65 -17.10 11.04
N GLY A 57 -13.32 -16.10 10.19
CA GLY A 57 -12.03 -15.96 9.54
C GLY A 57 -11.86 -16.74 8.24
N HIS A 58 -12.92 -17.35 7.71
CA HIS A 58 -12.85 -17.97 6.38
C HIS A 58 -12.72 -16.89 5.32
N VAL A 59 -11.81 -17.09 4.38
CA VAL A 59 -11.66 -16.18 3.25
C VAL A 59 -12.85 -16.33 2.32
N ILE A 60 -13.63 -15.25 2.16
CA ILE A 60 -14.82 -15.19 1.31
C ILE A 60 -14.55 -14.51 -0.03
N SER A 61 -13.48 -13.74 -0.13
CA SER A 61 -12.99 -13.19 -1.40
C SER A 61 -11.49 -12.96 -1.35
N HIS A 62 -10.82 -13.30 -2.45
CA HIS A 62 -9.42 -13.02 -2.73
C HIS A 62 -9.26 -12.55 -4.18
N ASP A 63 -10.32 -11.97 -4.74
CA ASP A 63 -10.36 -11.47 -6.10
C ASP A 63 -9.49 -10.21 -6.25
N THR A 64 -9.19 -9.87 -7.49
CA THR A 64 -8.50 -8.60 -7.80
C THR A 64 -9.33 -7.41 -7.33
N MET A 65 -8.66 -6.31 -6.94
CA MET A 65 -9.33 -5.17 -6.33
C MET A 65 -10.29 -4.45 -7.29
N PHE A 66 -9.97 -4.41 -8.58
CA PHE A 66 -10.77 -3.69 -9.56
C PHE A 66 -11.62 -4.63 -10.40
N PRO A 67 -12.95 -4.48 -10.36
CA PRO A 67 -13.85 -5.07 -11.33
C PRO A 67 -13.72 -4.35 -12.69
N ASP A 68 -14.26 -4.95 -13.75
CA ASP A 68 -14.28 -4.34 -15.09
C ASP A 68 -14.96 -2.96 -15.09
N LYS A 69 -15.95 -2.77 -14.24
CA LYS A 69 -16.64 -1.50 -14.06
C LYS A 69 -16.80 -1.19 -12.58
N LEU A 70 -16.30 -0.03 -12.18
CA LEU A 70 -16.37 0.42 -10.81
C LEU A 70 -17.83 0.70 -10.40
N PRO A 71 -18.30 0.19 -9.25
CA PRO A 71 -19.60 0.54 -8.69
C PRO A 71 -19.74 2.04 -8.45
N ALA A 72 -20.92 2.58 -8.68
CA ALA A 72 -21.19 4.02 -8.51
C ALA A 72 -20.97 4.50 -7.06
N ASP A 73 -21.21 3.63 -6.09
CA ASP A 73 -21.05 3.84 -4.66
C ASP A 73 -19.65 3.49 -4.12
N ALA A 74 -18.70 3.11 -4.99
CA ALA A 74 -17.33 2.86 -4.57
C ALA A 74 -16.79 4.06 -3.77
N ASN A 75 -16.04 3.77 -2.70
CA ASN A 75 -15.45 4.82 -1.87
C ASN A 75 -14.40 5.65 -2.64
N SER A 76 -14.08 6.84 -2.11
CA SER A 76 -13.19 7.79 -2.78
C SER A 76 -11.76 7.27 -2.98
N VAL A 77 -11.29 6.41 -2.08
CA VAL A 77 -9.93 5.82 -2.18
C VAL A 77 -9.89 4.87 -3.37
N VAL A 78 -10.83 3.93 -3.44
CA VAL A 78 -10.93 2.98 -4.56
C VAL A 78 -11.14 3.72 -5.89
N LYS A 79 -11.98 4.77 -5.93
CA LYS A 79 -12.13 5.63 -7.11
C LYS A 79 -10.82 6.26 -7.55
N GLY A 80 -10.06 6.83 -6.60
CA GLY A 80 -8.77 7.46 -6.91
C GLY A 80 -7.74 6.49 -7.48
N PHE A 81 -7.68 5.27 -6.94
CA PHE A 81 -6.80 4.22 -7.46
C PHE A 81 -7.26 3.73 -8.84
N TYR A 82 -8.56 3.52 -9.03
CA TYR A 82 -9.12 3.13 -10.33
C TYR A 82 -8.84 4.18 -11.41
N ASP A 83 -9.10 5.46 -11.13
CA ASP A 83 -8.82 6.58 -12.04
C ASP A 83 -7.34 6.65 -12.42
N TYR A 84 -6.44 6.30 -11.52
CA TYR A 84 -5.02 6.23 -11.80
C TYR A 84 -4.68 4.99 -12.63
N TYR A 85 -4.86 3.78 -12.11
CA TYR A 85 -4.36 2.55 -12.73
C TYR A 85 -5.13 2.13 -13.99
N VAL A 86 -6.44 2.34 -14.02
CA VAL A 86 -7.28 1.99 -15.18
C VAL A 86 -7.41 3.14 -16.17
N GLY A 87 -7.25 4.37 -15.70
CA GLY A 87 -7.32 5.58 -16.53
C GLY A 87 -5.95 6.13 -16.92
N ARG A 88 -5.40 7.03 -16.06
CA ARG A 88 -4.22 7.85 -16.41
C ARG A 88 -2.94 7.04 -16.61
N ALA A 89 -2.72 5.99 -15.84
CA ALA A 89 -1.54 5.12 -15.93
C ALA A 89 -1.81 3.81 -16.68
N TYR A 90 -2.96 3.68 -17.34
CA TYR A 90 -3.28 2.48 -18.10
C TYR A 90 -2.21 2.17 -19.14
N HIS A 91 -1.79 0.93 -19.16
CA HIS A 91 -0.88 0.44 -20.21
C HIS A 91 -1.25 -1.01 -20.57
N PRO A 92 -1.37 -1.36 -21.86
CA PRO A 92 -1.85 -2.68 -22.31
C PRO A 92 -0.95 -3.84 -21.88
N ARG A 93 0.32 -3.57 -21.50
CA ARG A 93 1.25 -4.59 -20.96
C ARG A 93 1.20 -4.69 -19.44
N SER A 94 0.47 -3.81 -18.75
CA SER A 94 0.37 -3.78 -17.28
C SER A 94 -0.92 -4.45 -16.82
N ILE A 95 -1.14 -5.70 -17.20
CA ILE A 95 -2.40 -6.42 -16.95
C ILE A 95 -2.73 -6.41 -15.45
N ASN A 96 -1.78 -6.72 -14.60
CA ASN A 96 -2.00 -6.77 -13.15
C ASN A 96 -2.28 -5.39 -12.55
N SER A 97 -1.59 -4.33 -13.01
CA SER A 97 -1.85 -2.97 -12.56
C SER A 97 -3.25 -2.48 -12.95
N ASN A 98 -3.73 -2.86 -14.14
CA ASN A 98 -5.05 -2.45 -14.61
C ASN A 98 -6.20 -3.04 -13.79
N THR A 99 -5.97 -4.16 -13.09
CA THR A 99 -6.91 -4.80 -12.19
C THR A 99 -6.55 -4.60 -10.71
N LEU A 100 -5.45 -3.89 -10.46
CA LEU A 100 -4.78 -3.82 -9.15
C LEU A 100 -4.60 -5.22 -8.54
N ALA A 101 -4.15 -6.13 -9.39
CA ALA A 101 -3.86 -7.49 -8.99
C ALA A 101 -2.44 -7.59 -8.43
N TRP A 102 -2.31 -8.36 -7.38
CA TRP A 102 -1.08 -8.84 -6.81
C TRP A 102 -0.94 -10.34 -7.10
N ASP A 103 0.20 -10.90 -6.83
CA ASP A 103 0.32 -12.33 -6.70
C ASP A 103 -0.47 -12.77 -5.45
N SER A 104 -1.31 -13.79 -5.57
CA SER A 104 -2.23 -14.21 -4.52
C SER A 104 -1.54 -14.58 -3.21
N THR A 105 -0.27 -14.96 -3.26
CA THR A 105 0.54 -15.32 -2.09
C THR A 105 1.33 -14.14 -1.49
N THR A 106 1.31 -12.98 -2.14
CA THR A 106 2.02 -11.77 -1.66
C THR A 106 1.70 -11.43 -0.20
N PRO A 107 0.43 -11.47 0.27
CA PRO A 107 0.12 -11.15 1.67
C PRO A 107 0.82 -12.04 2.68
N TYR A 108 1.18 -13.26 2.31
CA TYR A 108 1.86 -14.20 3.21
C TYR A 108 3.21 -13.67 3.72
N GLY A 109 3.99 -13.09 2.82
CA GLY A 109 5.28 -12.46 3.16
C GLY A 109 5.11 -11.23 4.06
N PHE A 110 4.06 -10.45 3.85
CA PHE A 110 3.84 -9.21 4.59
C PHE A 110 3.49 -9.39 6.06
N PHE A 111 2.98 -10.55 6.48
CA PHE A 111 2.69 -10.80 7.89
C PHE A 111 3.89 -10.61 8.81
N ASN A 112 5.11 -10.80 8.32
CA ASN A 112 6.35 -10.69 9.10
C ASN A 112 7.35 -9.68 8.51
N PHE A 113 6.91 -8.81 7.60
CA PHE A 113 7.77 -7.84 6.96
C PHE A 113 7.56 -6.45 7.54
N SER A 114 8.20 -6.18 8.68
CA SER A 114 8.12 -4.91 9.40
C SER A 114 9.24 -3.97 8.94
N LEU A 115 8.99 -3.21 7.87
CA LEU A 115 9.97 -2.25 7.32
C LEU A 115 10.35 -1.14 8.29
N MET A 116 9.51 -0.89 9.30
CA MET A 116 9.67 0.25 10.20
C MET A 116 10.41 -0.10 11.49
N GLU A 117 10.88 -1.35 11.62
CA GLU A 117 11.53 -1.81 12.85
C GLU A 117 12.83 -1.06 13.15
N HIS A 118 13.63 -0.82 12.11
CA HIS A 118 14.94 -0.17 12.22
C HIS A 118 15.05 1.17 11.48
N ILE A 119 13.92 1.84 11.28
CA ILE A 119 13.89 3.12 10.53
C ILE A 119 14.74 4.23 11.18
N ASP A 120 14.95 4.14 12.48
CA ASP A 120 15.79 5.09 13.23
C ASP A 120 17.29 4.94 12.90
N GLU A 121 17.73 3.81 12.37
CA GLU A 121 19.12 3.57 11.93
C GLU A 121 19.48 4.31 10.61
N ILE A 122 18.49 4.89 9.93
CA ILE A 122 18.76 5.78 8.78
C ILE A 122 19.57 7.00 9.22
N SER A 123 19.38 7.48 10.44
CA SER A 123 20.16 8.58 11.00
C SER A 123 21.68 8.25 10.99
N PRO A 124 22.56 9.21 10.69
CA PRO A 124 22.34 10.66 10.53
C PRO A 124 21.94 11.12 9.12
N ARG A 125 21.62 10.20 8.20
CA ARG A 125 21.21 10.60 6.86
C ARG A 125 19.86 11.33 6.92
N PRO A 126 19.69 12.45 6.18
CA PRO A 126 18.44 13.19 6.18
C PRO A 126 17.34 12.42 5.49
N VAL A 127 16.12 12.55 6.01
CA VAL A 127 14.90 11.92 5.44
C VAL A 127 13.84 12.99 5.19
N LEU A 128 13.29 13.01 3.98
CA LEU A 128 12.13 13.81 3.62
C LEU A 128 10.95 12.86 3.33
N LEU A 129 9.87 13.04 4.09
CA LEU A 129 8.58 12.40 3.83
C LEU A 129 7.64 13.37 3.13
N ILE A 130 6.94 12.90 2.10
CA ILE A 130 5.92 13.68 1.40
C ILE A 130 4.65 12.86 1.33
N THR A 131 3.57 13.42 1.84
CA THR A 131 2.26 12.76 1.85
C THR A 131 1.14 13.72 1.49
N GLY A 132 0.04 13.21 0.95
CA GLY A 132 -1.15 14.01 0.72
C GLY A 132 -1.97 14.15 2.00
N GLU A 133 -2.53 15.34 2.24
CA GLU A 133 -3.41 15.60 3.39
C GLU A 133 -4.60 14.62 3.43
N LYS A 134 -5.16 14.28 2.26
CA LYS A 134 -6.29 13.37 2.09
C LYS A 134 -5.88 11.94 1.72
N ALA A 135 -4.60 11.62 1.79
CA ALA A 135 -4.15 10.27 1.52
C ALA A 135 -4.61 9.32 2.64
N HIS A 136 -5.29 8.24 2.29
CA HIS A 136 -5.67 7.20 3.26
C HIS A 136 -4.46 6.57 3.95
N SER A 137 -3.30 6.63 3.30
CA SER A 137 -2.01 6.14 3.80
C SER A 137 -1.21 7.17 4.59
N LYS A 138 -1.78 8.35 4.88
CA LYS A 138 -1.06 9.41 5.61
C LYS A 138 -0.53 8.93 6.96
N TYR A 139 -1.30 8.12 7.67
CA TYR A 139 -0.90 7.60 8.97
C TYR A 139 0.41 6.79 8.94
N PHE A 140 0.76 6.15 7.81
CA PHE A 140 2.07 5.52 7.65
C PHE A 140 3.20 6.54 7.67
N ALA A 141 3.00 7.70 7.00
CA ALA A 141 3.97 8.79 7.03
C ALA A 141 4.11 9.35 8.46
N ASP A 142 2.99 9.58 9.14
CA ASP A 142 2.99 10.04 10.54
C ASP A 142 3.73 9.05 11.46
N ALA A 143 3.46 7.75 11.32
CA ALA A 143 4.12 6.71 12.11
C ALA A 143 5.62 6.62 11.79
N ALA A 144 6.00 6.71 10.51
CA ALA A 144 7.39 6.75 10.08
C ALA A 144 8.10 7.97 10.64
N TYR A 145 7.48 9.14 10.50
CA TYR A 145 8.04 10.39 11.03
C TYR A 145 8.27 10.34 12.54
N ALA A 146 7.35 9.74 13.28
CA ALA A 146 7.48 9.60 14.72
C ALA A 146 8.70 8.73 15.13
N LYS A 147 8.96 7.65 14.39
CA LYS A 147 10.07 6.71 14.65
C LYS A 147 11.43 7.19 14.15
N LEU A 148 11.46 7.96 13.06
CA LEU A 148 12.70 8.50 12.48
C LEU A 148 13.42 9.40 13.49
N LYS A 149 14.75 9.31 13.53
CA LYS A 149 15.64 10.28 14.19
C LYS A 149 15.96 11.45 13.26
N ALA A 150 16.37 12.59 13.83
CA ALA A 150 16.82 13.74 13.05
C ALA A 150 18.14 13.42 12.28
N PRO A 151 18.40 14.06 11.13
CA PRO A 151 17.57 15.08 10.48
C PRO A 151 16.40 14.51 9.70
N LYS A 152 15.21 15.04 9.93
CA LYS A 152 13.99 14.63 9.25
C LYS A 152 13.06 15.80 8.98
N ARG A 153 12.32 15.73 7.87
CA ARG A 153 11.29 16.72 7.50
C ARG A 153 10.10 16.00 6.92
N GLU A 154 8.90 16.53 7.14
CA GLU A 154 7.68 16.07 6.50
C GLU A 154 7.01 17.24 5.76
N ILE A 155 6.47 16.94 4.57
CA ILE A 155 5.62 17.84 3.78
C ILE A 155 4.27 17.16 3.60
N VAL A 156 3.24 17.78 4.13
CA VAL A 156 1.85 17.37 3.91
C VAL A 156 1.28 18.27 2.82
N VAL A 157 0.98 17.69 1.65
CA VAL A 157 0.47 18.46 0.50
C VAL A 157 -1.03 18.68 0.67
N PRO A 158 -1.49 19.95 0.78
CA PRO A 158 -2.90 20.25 1.02
C PRO A 158 -3.82 19.70 -0.06
N GLY A 159 -4.90 19.06 0.37
CA GLY A 159 -5.95 18.52 -0.52
C GLY A 159 -5.54 17.33 -1.38
N ALA A 160 -4.27 16.94 -1.42
CA ALA A 160 -3.80 15.83 -2.23
C ALA A 160 -4.21 14.47 -1.64
N THR A 161 -4.59 13.55 -2.51
CA THR A 161 -4.84 12.13 -2.20
C THR A 161 -3.56 11.31 -2.34
N HIS A 162 -3.67 10.01 -2.12
CA HIS A 162 -2.54 9.10 -2.28
C HIS A 162 -2.01 9.08 -3.72
N THR A 163 -2.89 8.93 -4.70
CA THR A 163 -2.53 8.79 -6.12
C THR A 163 -2.23 10.12 -6.82
N ASP A 164 -2.67 11.24 -6.27
CA ASP A 164 -2.37 12.56 -6.83
C ASP A 164 -0.86 12.83 -6.90
N LEU A 165 -0.12 12.33 -5.92
CA LEU A 165 1.34 12.51 -5.86
C LEU A 165 2.12 11.53 -6.75
N TYR A 166 1.45 10.71 -7.57
CA TYR A 166 2.11 9.84 -8.52
C TYR A 166 2.39 10.54 -9.86
N ASP A 167 1.47 11.39 -10.31
CA ASP A 167 1.49 11.95 -11.67
C ASP A 167 1.01 13.40 -11.79
N GLN A 168 0.37 13.98 -10.76
CA GLN A 168 -0.13 15.36 -10.84
C GLN A 168 0.98 16.34 -10.51
N MET A 169 1.65 16.82 -11.56
CA MET A 169 2.86 17.66 -11.48
C MET A 169 2.64 18.98 -10.75
N ASP A 170 1.43 19.50 -10.75
CA ASP A 170 1.03 20.72 -10.07
C ASP A 170 0.90 20.54 -8.54
N LYS A 171 0.75 19.30 -8.07
CA LYS A 171 0.65 18.97 -6.65
C LYS A 171 1.96 18.47 -6.04
N ILE A 172 2.84 17.92 -6.86
CA ILE A 172 4.12 17.39 -6.38
C ILE A 172 5.05 18.56 -6.01
N PRO A 173 5.57 18.63 -4.77
CA PRO A 173 6.40 19.77 -4.32
C PRO A 173 7.84 19.65 -4.83
N PHE A 174 8.04 19.80 -6.15
CA PHE A 174 9.34 19.65 -6.80
C PHE A 174 10.40 20.62 -6.28
N ALA A 175 10.02 21.85 -5.95
CA ALA A 175 10.97 22.83 -5.40
C ALA A 175 11.56 22.35 -4.08
N ASP A 176 10.73 21.81 -3.20
CA ASP A 176 11.17 21.22 -1.92
C ASP A 176 12.04 19.98 -2.12
N LEU A 177 11.72 19.15 -3.12
CA LEU A 177 12.53 17.98 -3.46
C LEU A 177 13.92 18.39 -3.93
N VAL A 178 14.00 19.34 -4.87
CA VAL A 178 15.28 19.87 -5.37
C VAL A 178 16.10 20.43 -4.20
N GLN A 179 15.51 21.29 -3.39
CA GLN A 179 16.20 21.89 -2.24
C GLN A 179 16.70 20.83 -1.26
N PHE A 180 15.89 19.79 -0.97
CA PHE A 180 16.28 18.71 -0.08
C PHE A 180 17.53 17.97 -0.61
N PHE A 181 17.53 17.60 -1.90
CA PHE A 181 18.67 16.91 -2.48
C PHE A 181 19.88 17.78 -2.64
N ASP A 182 19.74 19.07 -2.97
CA ASP A 182 20.83 20.03 -3.03
C ASP A 182 21.53 20.18 -1.67
N ASP A 183 20.76 20.12 -0.57
CA ASP A 183 21.31 20.23 0.78
C ASP A 183 21.91 18.91 1.29
N ALA A 184 21.32 17.79 0.93
CA ALA A 184 21.69 16.46 1.43
C ALA A 184 22.90 15.84 0.72
N LEU A 185 23.21 16.27 -0.52
CA LEU A 185 24.24 15.69 -1.37
C LEU A 185 25.52 16.56 -1.49
N LYS A 186 25.65 17.56 -0.66
CA LYS A 186 26.85 18.43 -0.59
C LYS A 186 28.00 17.73 0.19
#